data_6f0a1ab12d418f190ed14ec2f3f894b0
#
_entry.id   6f0a1ab12d418f190ed14ec2f3f894b0
#
_cell.length_a   1.000
_cell.length_b   1.000
_cell.length_c   1.000
_cell.angle_alpha   90.00
_cell.angle_beta   90.00
_cell.angle_gamma   90.00
#
_symmetry.space_group_name_H-M   'P 1'
#
loop_
_entity.id
_entity.type
_entity.pdbx_description
1 polymer ?
#
loop_
_entity_poly.entity_id
_entity_poly.type
_entity_poly.pdbx_seq_one_letter_code
_entity_poly.pdbx_strand_id
1 'polypeptide(L)'
;MNAADMTTSPMATIDRLVRATNDHDLERLVDCFEPGYRNETPVHPARSFIGRDQVRANWQQIFAAVPDVRARVLRSAVAGDTAWTEWEMTGTRGDGSAHLMRGVIVFGVPAGKPTARIGWARFYLDVVEKGGVSIDGAVASQLGGAR
;
A
#
# COMPACT_ATOMS: atom_id res chain seq x y z
N MET A 1 -21.03 -17.94 -1.89
CA MET A 1 -19.61 -18.12 -2.25
C MET A 1 -19.05 -19.29 -1.44
N ASN A 2 -18.43 -20.25 -2.08
CA ASN A 2 -17.84 -21.39 -1.38
C ASN A 2 -16.36 -21.10 -1.01
N ALA A 3 -15.74 -22.04 -0.25
CA ALA A 3 -14.37 -21.84 0.21
C ALA A 3 -13.35 -21.73 -0.94
N ALA A 4 -13.58 -22.43 -2.06
CA ALA A 4 -12.70 -22.34 -3.22
C ALA A 4 -12.72 -20.95 -3.85
N ASP A 5 -13.89 -20.31 -3.95
CA ASP A 5 -14.01 -18.96 -4.48
C ASP A 5 -13.29 -17.94 -3.58
N MET A 6 -13.38 -18.12 -2.27
CA MET A 6 -12.69 -17.25 -1.31
C MET A 6 -11.16 -17.38 -1.43
N THR A 7 -10.65 -18.62 -1.61
CA THR A 7 -9.20 -18.85 -1.72
C THR A 7 -8.62 -18.41 -3.06
N THR A 8 -9.45 -18.21 -4.08
CA THR A 8 -9.00 -17.76 -5.39
C THR A 8 -9.10 -16.24 -5.59
N SER A 9 -9.64 -15.52 -4.60
CA SER A 9 -9.74 -14.05 -4.66
C SER A 9 -8.37 -13.39 -4.49
N PRO A 10 -8.09 -12.32 -5.24
CA PRO A 10 -6.91 -11.49 -4.98
C PRO A 10 -6.77 -11.03 -3.53
N MET A 11 -7.88 -10.91 -2.81
CA MET A 11 -7.84 -10.50 -1.40
C MET A 11 -7.12 -11.51 -0.50
N ALA A 12 -7.03 -12.79 -0.88
CA ALA A 12 -6.24 -13.75 -0.12
C ALA A 12 -4.76 -13.33 -0.04
N THR A 13 -4.22 -12.83 -1.12
CA THR A 13 -2.84 -12.31 -1.16
C THR A 13 -2.71 -11.01 -0.37
N ILE A 14 -3.67 -10.11 -0.50
CA ILE A 14 -3.67 -8.84 0.25
C ILE A 14 -3.76 -9.10 1.75
N ASP A 15 -4.59 -10.07 2.17
CA ASP A 15 -4.70 -10.45 3.60
C ASP A 15 -3.38 -11.00 4.14
N ARG A 16 -2.65 -11.79 3.33
CA ARG A 16 -1.30 -12.25 3.70
C ARG A 16 -0.33 -11.09 3.84
N LEU A 17 -0.41 -10.11 2.94
CA LEU A 17 0.43 -8.90 3.00
C LEU A 17 0.17 -8.12 4.28
N VAL A 18 -1.10 -7.90 4.63
CA VAL A 18 -1.48 -7.19 5.86
C VAL A 18 -0.94 -7.93 7.08
N ARG A 19 -1.11 -9.24 7.14
CA ARG A 19 -0.61 -10.05 8.27
C ARG A 19 0.91 -10.00 8.39
N ALA A 20 1.62 -10.16 7.28
CA ALA A 20 3.08 -10.09 7.27
C ALA A 20 3.57 -8.71 7.71
N THR A 21 2.90 -7.66 7.27
CA THR A 21 3.20 -6.28 7.68
C THR A 21 3.03 -6.12 9.19
N ASN A 22 1.90 -6.56 9.74
CA ASN A 22 1.59 -6.39 11.15
C ASN A 22 2.41 -7.32 12.07
N ASP A 23 2.86 -8.46 11.55
CA ASP A 23 3.78 -9.36 12.25
C ASP A 23 5.23 -8.89 12.14
N HIS A 24 5.49 -7.85 11.37
CA HIS A 24 6.84 -7.34 11.05
C HIS A 24 7.74 -8.44 10.46
N ASP A 25 7.15 -9.31 9.67
CA ASP A 25 7.84 -10.43 9.02
C ASP A 25 8.25 -10.01 7.60
N LEU A 26 9.47 -9.51 7.47
CA LEU A 26 9.99 -8.98 6.21
C LEU A 26 9.97 -10.03 5.09
N GLU A 27 10.38 -11.25 5.40
CA GLU A 27 10.47 -12.30 4.38
C GLU A 27 9.09 -12.71 3.84
N ARG A 28 8.10 -12.85 4.71
CA ARG A 28 6.72 -13.14 4.30
C ARG A 28 6.11 -11.97 3.52
N LEU A 29 6.43 -10.75 3.93
CA LEU A 29 5.97 -9.55 3.23
C LEU A 29 6.51 -9.55 1.79
N VAL A 30 7.81 -9.72 1.62
CA VAL A 30 8.46 -9.72 0.31
C VAL A 30 7.95 -10.87 -0.56
N ASP A 31 7.66 -12.03 0.04
CA ASP A 31 7.14 -13.18 -0.69
C ASP A 31 5.74 -12.96 -1.28
N CYS A 32 5.02 -11.94 -0.83
CA CYS A 32 3.74 -11.56 -1.42
C CYS A 32 3.88 -10.94 -2.82
N PHE A 33 5.08 -10.59 -3.23
CA PHE A 33 5.35 -9.88 -4.49
C PHE A 33 6.09 -10.77 -5.48
N GLU A 34 5.77 -10.61 -6.77
CA GLU A 34 6.53 -11.27 -7.83
C GLU A 34 7.95 -10.71 -7.91
N PRO A 35 8.94 -11.52 -8.37
CA PRO A 35 10.31 -11.01 -8.56
C PRO A 35 10.36 -9.76 -9.45
N GLY A 36 9.56 -9.72 -10.50
CA GLY A 36 9.46 -8.59 -11.44
C GLY A 36 8.36 -7.60 -11.10
N TYR A 37 7.92 -7.55 -9.85
CA TYR A 37 6.87 -6.64 -9.37
C TYR A 37 7.08 -5.21 -9.88
N ARG A 38 6.00 -4.57 -10.30
CA ARG A 38 6.03 -3.19 -10.79
C ARG A 38 5.22 -2.29 -9.85
N ASN A 39 5.90 -1.31 -9.28
CA ASN A 39 5.30 -0.30 -8.41
C ASN A 39 5.12 1.00 -9.20
N GLU A 40 3.89 1.48 -9.26
CA GLU A 40 3.58 2.76 -9.87
C GLU A 40 3.07 3.72 -8.80
N THR A 41 3.55 4.96 -8.86
CA THR A 41 3.08 6.03 -7.97
C THR A 41 2.67 7.21 -8.86
N PRO A 42 1.42 7.20 -9.37
CA PRO A 42 1.02 8.12 -10.43
C PRO A 42 1.12 9.61 -10.07
N VAL A 43 0.90 9.96 -8.79
CA VAL A 43 0.98 11.35 -8.32
C VAL A 43 2.43 11.77 -8.04
N HIS A 44 3.32 10.80 -7.83
CA HIS A 44 4.76 11.03 -7.60
C HIS A 44 5.56 10.07 -8.50
N PRO A 45 5.60 10.32 -9.82
CA PRO A 45 6.13 9.33 -10.77
C PRO A 45 7.57 8.88 -10.51
N ALA A 46 8.39 9.77 -9.94
CA ALA A 46 9.79 9.46 -9.63
C ALA A 46 9.93 8.40 -8.52
N ARG A 47 8.87 8.09 -7.79
CA ARG A 47 8.85 7.05 -6.76
C ARG A 47 8.56 5.66 -7.33
N SER A 48 8.25 5.55 -8.62
CA SER A 48 7.97 4.27 -9.26
C SER A 48 9.24 3.43 -9.41
N PHE A 49 9.10 2.12 -9.33
CA PHE A 49 10.24 1.19 -9.42
C PHE A 49 9.78 -0.19 -9.88
N ILE A 50 10.75 -1.05 -10.19
CA ILE A 50 10.52 -2.43 -10.60
C ILE A 50 11.36 -3.35 -9.70
N GLY A 51 10.79 -4.49 -9.32
CA GLY A 51 11.46 -5.55 -8.60
C GLY A 51 11.14 -5.56 -7.11
N ARG A 52 11.04 -6.78 -6.57
CA ARG A 52 10.73 -6.94 -5.13
C ARG A 52 11.94 -6.67 -4.23
N ASP A 53 13.14 -6.56 -4.78
CA ASP A 53 14.30 -6.17 -3.97
C ASP A 53 14.14 -4.77 -3.42
N GLN A 54 13.52 -3.86 -4.18
CA GLN A 54 13.22 -2.51 -3.68
C GLN A 54 12.12 -2.55 -2.61
N VAL A 55 11.15 -3.44 -2.74
CA VAL A 55 10.14 -3.66 -1.68
C VAL A 55 10.84 -4.04 -0.38
N ARG A 56 11.80 -4.97 -0.44
CA ARG A 56 12.59 -5.38 0.73
C ARG A 56 13.34 -4.20 1.34
N ALA A 57 14.05 -3.43 0.53
CA ALA A 57 14.82 -2.29 1.00
C ALA A 57 13.92 -1.24 1.66
N ASN A 58 12.77 -0.96 1.07
CA ASN A 58 11.81 0.00 1.61
C ASN A 58 11.27 -0.44 2.97
N TRP A 59 10.81 -1.68 3.07
CA TRP A 59 10.18 -2.18 4.29
C TRP A 59 11.19 -2.45 5.40
N GLN A 60 12.43 -2.78 5.05
CA GLN A 60 13.50 -2.86 6.02
C GLN A 60 13.70 -1.52 6.73
N GLN A 61 13.68 -0.43 5.96
CA GLN A 61 13.77 0.93 6.51
C GLN A 61 12.53 1.32 7.32
N ILE A 62 11.34 0.98 6.82
CA ILE A 62 10.08 1.30 7.50
C ILE A 62 10.02 0.61 8.85
N PHE A 63 10.33 -0.68 8.92
CA PHE A 63 10.32 -1.42 10.18
C PHE A 63 11.36 -0.87 11.19
N ALA A 64 12.49 -0.39 10.69
CA ALA A 64 13.50 0.22 11.55
C ALA A 64 13.08 1.61 12.06
N ALA A 65 12.48 2.43 11.18
CA ALA A 65 12.11 3.81 11.50
C ALA A 65 10.79 3.91 12.28
N VAL A 66 9.87 2.97 12.08
CA VAL A 66 8.55 2.93 12.73
C VAL A 66 8.34 1.53 13.31
N PRO A 67 8.99 1.22 14.46
CA PRO A 67 9.00 -0.16 14.98
C PRO A 67 7.63 -0.72 15.35
N ASP A 68 6.64 0.13 15.55
CA ASP A 68 5.26 -0.25 15.88
C ASP A 68 4.30 -0.08 14.69
N VAL A 69 4.81 -0.02 13.47
CA VAL A 69 3.96 0.18 12.29
C VAL A 69 2.89 -0.90 12.19
N ARG A 70 1.66 -0.46 11.92
CA ARG A 70 0.52 -1.34 11.68
C ARG A 70 -0.24 -0.85 10.46
N ALA A 71 -0.78 -1.80 9.72
CA ALA A 71 -1.58 -1.53 8.54
C ALA A 71 -2.95 -2.20 8.67
N ARG A 72 -3.96 -1.57 8.11
CA ARG A 72 -5.26 -2.19 7.94
C ARG A 72 -5.91 -1.73 6.65
N VAL A 73 -6.71 -2.61 6.07
CA VAL A 73 -7.55 -2.31 4.91
C VAL A 73 -8.92 -1.90 5.44
N LEU A 74 -9.34 -0.68 5.12
CA LEU A 74 -10.61 -0.13 5.57
C LEU A 74 -11.75 -0.62 4.70
N ARG A 75 -11.53 -0.67 3.39
CA ARG A 75 -12.51 -1.10 2.39
C ARG A 75 -11.79 -1.76 1.23
N SER A 76 -12.48 -2.66 0.54
CA SER A 76 -11.93 -3.30 -0.65
C SER A 76 -13.03 -3.65 -1.64
N ALA A 77 -12.63 -3.73 -2.91
CA ALA A 77 -13.46 -4.23 -3.99
C ALA A 77 -12.56 -4.96 -4.97
N VAL A 78 -13.06 -6.03 -5.55
CA VAL A 78 -12.30 -6.86 -6.48
C VAL A 78 -13.04 -6.91 -7.82
N ALA A 79 -12.29 -6.69 -8.89
CA ALA A 79 -12.75 -6.84 -10.26
C ALA A 79 -11.73 -7.70 -11.02
N GLY A 80 -12.03 -8.99 -11.25
CA GLY A 80 -11.10 -9.93 -11.88
C GLY A 80 -9.81 -10.07 -11.09
N ASP A 81 -8.70 -9.74 -11.72
CA ASP A 81 -7.35 -9.80 -11.14
C ASP A 81 -6.96 -8.51 -10.41
N THR A 82 -7.86 -7.54 -10.31
CA THR A 82 -7.57 -6.24 -9.71
C THR A 82 -8.28 -6.11 -8.36
N ALA A 83 -7.52 -5.76 -7.32
CA ALA A 83 -8.06 -5.45 -6.01
C ALA A 83 -7.88 -3.96 -5.72
N TRP A 84 -8.98 -3.28 -5.44
CA TRP A 84 -9.02 -1.88 -5.01
C TRP A 84 -9.13 -1.86 -3.50
N THR A 85 -8.16 -1.26 -2.83
CA THR A 85 -8.07 -1.32 -1.38
C THR A 85 -7.80 0.05 -0.79
N GLU A 86 -8.57 0.42 0.23
CA GLU A 86 -8.35 1.64 1.00
C GLU A 86 -7.59 1.28 2.27
N TRP A 87 -6.47 1.96 2.51
CA TRP A 87 -5.53 1.61 3.58
C TRP A 87 -5.39 2.72 4.62
N GLU A 88 -5.05 2.28 5.83
CA GLU A 88 -4.54 3.15 6.88
C GLU A 88 -3.30 2.49 7.47
N MET A 89 -2.21 3.26 7.57
CA MET A 89 -1.01 2.84 8.29
C MET A 89 -0.76 3.79 9.45
N THR A 90 -0.44 3.24 10.61
CA THR A 90 -0.19 4.00 11.82
C THR A 90 1.11 3.53 12.47
N GLY A 91 1.68 4.37 13.30
CA GLY A 91 2.85 4.05 14.08
C GLY A 91 3.45 5.28 14.73
N THR A 92 4.62 5.10 15.33
CA THR A 92 5.35 6.16 16.01
C THR A 92 6.79 6.18 15.47
N ARG A 93 7.22 7.36 14.99
CA ARG A 93 8.60 7.54 14.52
C ARG A 93 9.57 7.65 15.70
N GLY A 94 10.87 7.50 15.40
CA GLY A 94 11.91 7.57 16.41
C GLY A 94 11.95 8.87 17.21
N ASP A 95 11.46 9.96 16.64
CA ASP A 95 11.36 11.27 17.33
C ASP A 95 10.07 11.42 18.15
N GLY A 96 9.25 10.38 18.24
CA GLY A 96 7.98 10.39 18.98
C GLY A 96 6.80 10.92 18.19
N SER A 97 6.98 11.42 16.97
CA SER A 97 5.88 11.93 16.16
C SER A 97 5.05 10.79 15.57
N ALA A 98 3.77 11.06 15.32
CA ALA A 98 2.88 10.08 14.73
C ALA A 98 3.20 9.85 13.26
N HIS A 99 3.26 8.58 12.89
CA HIS A 99 3.28 8.15 11.48
C HIS A 99 1.86 7.76 11.10
N LEU A 100 1.25 8.50 10.19
CA LEU A 100 -0.12 8.25 9.74
C LEU A 100 -0.17 8.40 8.23
N MET A 101 -0.58 7.32 7.55
CA MET A 101 -0.78 7.32 6.10
C MET A 101 -2.17 6.81 5.79
N ARG A 102 -2.80 7.39 4.79
CA ARG A 102 -4.11 6.96 4.28
C ARG A 102 -4.13 7.06 2.77
N GLY A 103 -4.96 6.24 2.15
CA GLY A 103 -5.19 6.30 0.72
C GLY A 103 -5.51 4.96 0.13
N VAL A 104 -5.44 4.90 -1.18
CA VAL A 104 -5.82 3.73 -1.97
C VAL A 104 -4.59 3.10 -2.58
N ILE A 105 -4.54 1.78 -2.53
CA ILE A 105 -3.59 0.99 -3.33
C ILE A 105 -4.41 0.06 -4.21
N VAL A 106 -4.12 0.08 -5.50
CA VAL A 106 -4.72 -0.82 -6.49
C VAL A 106 -3.69 -1.90 -6.79
N PHE A 107 -4.07 -3.16 -6.60
CA PHE A 107 -3.17 -4.30 -6.78
C PHE A 107 -3.60 -5.16 -7.97
N GLY A 108 -2.62 -5.60 -8.75
CA GLY A 108 -2.81 -6.66 -9.73
C GLY A 108 -2.33 -7.98 -9.16
N VAL A 109 -3.26 -8.92 -8.94
CA VAL A 109 -2.98 -10.24 -8.40
C VAL A 109 -3.75 -11.26 -9.23
N PRO A 110 -3.06 -12.21 -9.89
CA PRO A 110 -3.78 -13.23 -10.66
C PRO A 110 -4.79 -13.96 -9.80
N ALA A 111 -6.05 -13.99 -10.25
CA ALA A 111 -7.09 -14.76 -9.58
C ALA A 111 -6.88 -16.26 -9.81
N GLY A 112 -7.50 -17.09 -8.98
CA GLY A 112 -7.50 -18.54 -9.17
C GLY A 112 -6.42 -19.31 -8.43
N LYS A 113 -5.48 -18.62 -7.76
CA LYS A 113 -4.41 -19.27 -7.00
C LYS A 113 -4.30 -18.68 -5.59
N PRO A 114 -4.46 -19.51 -4.54
CA PRO A 114 -4.35 -19.01 -3.16
C PRO A 114 -2.95 -18.44 -2.84
N THR A 115 -1.93 -18.90 -3.54
CA THR A 115 -0.53 -18.47 -3.36
C THR A 115 -0.09 -17.47 -4.43
N ALA A 116 -1.03 -16.84 -5.15
CA ALA A 116 -0.71 -15.84 -6.14
C ALA A 116 0.04 -14.67 -5.51
N ARG A 117 0.95 -14.08 -6.29
CA ARG A 117 1.76 -12.94 -5.87
C ARG A 117 1.33 -11.69 -6.59
N ILE A 118 1.60 -10.55 -5.97
CA ILE A 118 1.30 -9.23 -6.52
C ILE A 118 2.26 -8.97 -7.68
N GLY A 119 1.72 -8.76 -8.88
CA GLY A 119 2.52 -8.46 -10.07
C GLY A 119 2.75 -6.97 -10.27
N TRP A 120 1.77 -6.15 -9.85
CA TRP A 120 1.88 -4.71 -9.92
C TRP A 120 1.01 -4.06 -8.86
N ALA A 121 1.31 -2.81 -8.54
CA ALA A 121 0.46 -1.99 -7.68
C ALA A 121 0.56 -0.52 -8.10
N ARG A 122 -0.52 0.22 -7.86
CA ARG A 122 -0.59 1.67 -8.04
C ARG A 122 -0.91 2.30 -6.70
N PHE A 123 -0.03 3.17 -6.24
CA PHE A 123 -0.11 3.78 -4.91
C PHE A 123 -0.67 5.19 -4.98
N TYR A 124 -1.78 5.37 -4.28
CA TYR A 124 -2.34 6.68 -3.95
C TYR A 124 -2.36 6.86 -2.43
N LEU A 125 -1.54 6.10 -1.75
CA LEU A 125 -1.33 6.15 -0.30
C LEU A 125 -0.29 7.21 0.00
N ASP A 126 -0.59 8.12 0.91
CA ASP A 126 0.35 9.18 1.27
C ASP A 126 0.20 9.58 2.74
N VAL A 127 1.16 10.34 3.21
CA VAL A 127 1.16 10.85 4.58
C VAL A 127 0.00 11.83 4.75
N VAL A 128 -0.76 11.67 5.84
CA VAL A 128 -1.84 12.60 6.17
C VAL A 128 -1.20 13.91 6.65
N GLU A 129 -1.55 15.00 6.01
CA GLU A 129 -1.00 16.31 6.36
C GLU A 129 -1.53 16.79 7.72
N LYS A 130 -0.69 17.51 8.44
CA LYS A 130 -1.07 18.17 9.70
C LYS A 130 -1.40 19.63 9.37
N GLY A 131 -2.65 20.02 9.60
CA GLY A 131 -3.12 21.33 9.18
C GLY A 131 -3.35 21.37 7.68
N GLY A 132 -2.88 22.40 7.04
CA GLY A 132 -3.04 22.60 5.61
C GLY A 132 -4.00 23.72 5.25
N VAL A 133 -4.25 23.89 3.96
CA VAL A 133 -5.11 24.95 3.46
C VAL A 133 -6.56 24.48 3.36
N SER A 134 -7.49 25.44 3.40
CA SER A 134 -8.91 25.18 3.16
C SER A 134 -9.15 24.70 1.73
N ILE A 135 -10.37 24.22 1.46
CA ILE A 135 -10.73 23.76 0.11
C ILE A 135 -10.59 24.90 -0.91
N ASP A 136 -10.97 26.12 -0.54
CA ASP A 136 -10.84 27.28 -1.44
C ASP A 136 -9.38 27.56 -1.77
N GLY A 137 -8.50 27.54 -0.77
CA GLY A 137 -7.06 27.73 -0.96
C GLY A 137 -6.45 26.60 -1.79
N ALA A 138 -6.87 25.36 -1.56
CA ALA A 138 -6.39 24.21 -2.32
C ALA A 138 -6.80 24.30 -3.79
N VAL A 139 -8.04 24.66 -4.07
CA VAL A 139 -8.53 24.85 -5.45
C VAL A 139 -7.76 25.96 -6.15
N ALA A 140 -7.59 27.11 -5.49
CA ALA A 140 -6.85 28.22 -6.06
C ALA A 140 -5.41 27.82 -6.41
N SER A 141 -4.75 27.07 -5.54
CA SER A 141 -3.39 26.58 -5.76
C SER A 141 -3.33 25.63 -6.97
N GLN A 142 -4.29 24.70 -7.09
CA GLN A 142 -4.35 23.75 -8.20
C GLN A 142 -4.56 24.46 -9.54
N LEU A 143 -5.27 25.58 -9.54
CA LEU A 143 -5.54 26.36 -10.74
C LEU A 143 -4.45 27.40 -11.03
N GLY A 144 -3.41 27.47 -10.20
CA GLY A 144 -2.33 28.45 -10.35
C GLY A 144 -2.69 29.87 -9.89
N GLY A 145 -3.86 30.05 -9.26
CA GLY A 145 -4.33 31.37 -8.82
C GLY A 145 -3.68 31.92 -7.57
N ALA A 146 -2.93 31.10 -6.83
CA ALA A 146 -2.31 31.48 -5.57
C ALA A 146 -0.88 32.02 -5.72
N ARG A 147 -0.44 32.32 -6.93
CA ARG A 147 0.91 32.81 -7.20
C ARG A 147 1.04 34.30 -6.95
#